data_895df5abdeee53f06a818fe839569169
#
_entry.id   895df5abdeee53f06a818fe839569169
#
_cell.length_a   1.000
_cell.length_b   1.000
_cell.length_c   1.000
_cell.angle_alpha   90.00
_cell.angle_beta   90.00
_cell.angle_gamma   90.00
#
_symmetry.space_group_name_H-M   'P 1'
#
loop_
_entity.id
_entity.type
_entity.pdbx_description
1 polymer ?
#
loop_
_entity_poly.entity_id
_entity_poly.type
_entity_poly.pdbx_seq_one_letter_code
_entity_poly.pdbx_strand_id
1 'polypeptide(L)'
;MMLQRQGNTVTSAIVLMSSSIILGCARPEIPQASTLPPTNSEQTTTQSVAQNTSSNDAVNRLLSTRECPGCDLQSAKLERADLSGVNLSNANLTGADLEKANLSNANLSGANLTNADLEEANLTGANLKGANFQRADLEDANLTNADVTGANFQGADLDGVIGLKR
;
A
#
# COMPACT_ATOMS: atom_id res chain seq x y z
N MET A 1 19.50 6.10 -50.43
CA MET A 1 20.27 4.89 -50.06
C MET A 1 19.42 4.11 -49.08
N MET A 2 18.83 3.02 -49.59
CA MET A 2 17.99 2.04 -48.89
C MET A 2 18.78 1.30 -47.82
N LEU A 3 18.09 0.85 -46.74
CA LEU A 3 18.10 -0.52 -46.20
C LEU A 3 17.28 -0.49 -44.91
N GLN A 4 16.21 -1.08 -44.89
CA GLN A 4 15.69 -2.46 -44.77
C GLN A 4 15.34 -2.86 -43.33
N ARG A 5 14.07 -3.08 -43.19
CA ARG A 5 13.35 -3.76 -42.06
C ARG A 5 13.86 -5.20 -41.92
N GLN A 6 13.96 -5.66 -40.69
CA GLN A 6 13.85 -7.10 -40.41
C GLN A 6 12.77 -7.28 -39.33
N GLY A 7 11.68 -7.93 -39.73
CA GLY A 7 10.68 -8.43 -38.84
C GLY A 7 11.07 -9.84 -38.35
N ASN A 8 10.79 -10.13 -37.09
CA ASN A 8 10.93 -11.49 -36.56
C ASN A 8 9.53 -12.01 -36.25
N THR A 9 9.04 -12.86 -37.16
CA THR A 9 7.85 -13.69 -36.98
C THR A 9 8.26 -14.96 -36.27
N VAL A 10 7.69 -15.23 -35.10
CA VAL A 10 7.83 -16.52 -34.42
C VAL A 10 6.63 -17.38 -34.78
N THR A 11 6.93 -18.36 -35.59
CA THR A 11 5.99 -19.38 -36.08
C THR A 11 5.61 -20.39 -35.00
N SER A 12 4.31 -20.59 -34.87
CA SER A 12 3.66 -21.64 -34.08
C SER A 12 4.00 -23.03 -34.66
N ALA A 13 4.43 -23.94 -33.84
CA ALA A 13 4.56 -25.35 -34.17
C ALA A 13 3.51 -26.18 -33.41
N ILE A 14 2.50 -26.60 -34.16
CA ILE A 14 1.50 -27.57 -33.72
C ILE A 14 2.11 -28.97 -33.93
N VAL A 15 2.22 -29.74 -32.88
CA VAL A 15 2.55 -31.18 -32.97
C VAL A 15 1.30 -31.96 -32.67
N LEU A 16 0.73 -32.52 -33.74
CA LEU A 16 -0.25 -33.60 -33.70
C LEU A 16 0.51 -34.91 -33.56
N MET A 17 0.17 -35.73 -32.61
CA MET A 17 0.48 -37.16 -32.67
C MET A 17 -0.73 -38.01 -32.31
N SER A 18 -0.94 -38.90 -33.23
CA SER A 18 -2.01 -39.81 -33.46
C SER A 18 -2.11 -40.97 -32.47
N SER A 19 -3.33 -41.37 -32.26
CA SER A 19 -3.91 -42.73 -32.08
C SER A 19 -3.00 -43.91 -31.80
N SER A 20 -3.34 -44.66 -30.78
CA SER A 20 -3.42 -46.14 -30.90
C SER A 20 -4.46 -46.69 -29.93
N ILE A 21 -5.38 -47.40 -30.54
CA ILE A 21 -6.47 -48.20 -29.97
C ILE A 21 -5.90 -49.52 -29.46
N ILE A 22 -6.21 -49.91 -28.25
CA ILE A 22 -6.21 -51.33 -27.86
C ILE A 22 -7.50 -51.62 -27.11
N LEU A 23 -8.21 -52.55 -27.72
CA LEU A 23 -9.45 -53.20 -27.33
C LEU A 23 -9.17 -54.30 -26.30
N GLY A 24 -9.92 -54.38 -25.22
CA GLY A 24 -9.82 -55.49 -24.27
C GLY A 24 -10.98 -55.50 -23.27
N CYS A 25 -11.92 -56.40 -23.51
CA CYS A 25 -13.12 -56.67 -22.70
C CYS A 25 -12.81 -57.12 -21.27
N ALA A 26 -13.60 -56.72 -20.31
CA ALA A 26 -14.44 -57.59 -19.45
C ALA A 26 -15.10 -56.77 -18.33
N ARG A 27 -16.42 -56.91 -18.26
CA ARG A 27 -17.31 -56.62 -17.12
C ARG A 27 -17.40 -57.90 -16.26
N PRO A 28 -18.08 -57.95 -15.10
CA PRO A 28 -18.82 -56.93 -14.31
C PRO A 28 -18.48 -57.00 -12.80
N GLU A 29 -18.97 -56.11 -12.01
CA GLU A 29 -19.94 -56.27 -10.93
C GLU A 29 -19.99 -55.07 -9.98
N ILE A 30 -21.23 -54.64 -9.73
CA ILE A 30 -21.61 -53.72 -8.68
C ILE A 30 -22.00 -54.57 -7.44
N PRO A 31 -21.81 -54.14 -6.19
CA PRO A 31 -22.88 -53.40 -5.56
C PRO A 31 -22.47 -52.32 -4.55
N GLN A 32 -23.28 -51.26 -4.58
CA GLN A 32 -23.95 -50.65 -3.44
C GLN A 32 -23.12 -50.18 -2.20
N ALA A 33 -23.03 -48.90 -1.92
CA ALA A 33 -23.99 -48.29 -0.99
C ALA A 33 -23.56 -46.85 -0.68
N SER A 34 -24.53 -45.99 -0.85
CA SER A 34 -24.83 -44.84 -0.01
C SER A 34 -23.68 -44.13 0.69
N THR A 35 -23.36 -42.90 0.21
CA THR A 35 -23.47 -41.76 1.07
C THR A 35 -23.33 -40.50 0.22
N LEU A 36 -24.20 -39.57 0.49
CA LEU A 36 -24.38 -38.28 -0.12
C LEU A 36 -23.09 -37.48 -0.31
N PRO A 37 -22.96 -36.74 -1.39
CA PRO A 37 -21.84 -35.82 -1.55
C PRO A 37 -21.97 -34.69 -0.50
N PRO A 38 -20.89 -34.29 0.14
CA PRO A 38 -20.88 -33.00 0.81
C PRO A 38 -21.05 -31.94 -0.27
N THR A 39 -22.14 -31.24 -0.21
CA THR A 39 -22.31 -29.94 -0.87
C THR A 39 -21.15 -29.07 -0.48
N ASN A 40 -20.16 -29.05 -1.35
CA ASN A 40 -19.11 -28.05 -1.27
C ASN A 40 -19.73 -26.74 -1.78
N SER A 41 -20.39 -26.07 -0.86
CA SER A 41 -20.65 -24.65 -1.00
C SER A 41 -19.28 -24.02 -1.22
N GLU A 42 -18.97 -23.60 -2.42
CA GLU A 42 -17.97 -22.60 -2.67
C GLU A 42 -18.32 -21.38 -1.83
N GLN A 43 -17.92 -21.44 -0.57
CA GLN A 43 -17.68 -20.23 0.16
C GLN A 43 -16.51 -19.55 -0.55
N THR A 44 -16.85 -18.65 -1.42
CA THR A 44 -16.03 -17.51 -1.74
C THR A 44 -15.79 -16.78 -0.41
N THR A 45 -14.88 -17.32 0.36
CA THR A 45 -14.26 -16.60 1.45
C THR A 45 -13.45 -15.51 0.76
N THR A 46 -14.07 -14.34 0.61
CA THR A 46 -13.32 -13.12 0.63
C THR A 46 -12.64 -13.12 2.00
N GLN A 47 -11.52 -13.81 2.09
CA GLN A 47 -10.58 -13.59 3.15
C GLN A 47 -10.17 -12.13 3.01
N SER A 48 -10.84 -11.30 3.78
CA SER A 48 -10.27 -10.11 4.32
C SER A 48 -8.90 -10.56 4.86
N VAL A 49 -7.87 -10.41 4.05
CA VAL A 49 -6.50 -10.53 4.48
C VAL A 49 -6.35 -9.41 5.49
N ALA A 50 -6.64 -9.72 6.74
CA ALA A 50 -6.21 -8.91 7.86
C ALA A 50 -4.68 -8.96 7.78
N GLN A 51 -4.14 -7.96 7.10
CA GLN A 51 -2.71 -7.80 6.88
C GLN A 51 -2.12 -7.41 8.23
N ASN A 52 -1.69 -8.44 8.96
CA ASN A 52 -0.69 -8.29 10.00
C ASN A 52 0.66 -8.08 9.27
N THR A 53 0.72 -7.06 8.40
CA THR A 53 1.97 -6.61 7.83
C THR A 53 2.71 -5.92 8.96
N SER A 54 3.81 -6.52 9.38
CA SER A 54 4.78 -5.85 10.24
C SER A 54 5.02 -4.43 9.72
N SER A 55 5.19 -3.45 10.60
CA SER A 55 5.48 -2.07 10.19
C SER A 55 6.63 -1.98 9.17
N ASN A 56 7.56 -2.93 9.21
CA ASN A 56 8.64 -3.03 8.22
C ASN A 56 8.13 -3.35 6.80
N ASP A 57 7.11 -4.21 6.66
CA ASP A 57 6.53 -4.51 5.34
C ASP A 57 5.75 -3.31 4.79
N ALA A 58 5.07 -2.57 5.67
CA ALA A 58 4.39 -1.34 5.31
C ALA A 58 5.39 -0.25 4.87
N VAL A 59 6.51 -0.10 5.57
CA VAL A 59 7.61 0.81 5.19
C VAL A 59 8.21 0.40 3.83
N ASN A 60 8.53 -0.87 3.63
CA ASN A 60 9.06 -1.36 2.35
C ASN A 60 8.08 -1.11 1.19
N ARG A 61 6.79 -1.34 1.41
CA ARG A 61 5.74 -1.04 0.44
C ARG A 61 5.70 0.46 0.13
N LEU A 62 5.67 1.31 1.14
CA LEU A 62 5.65 2.76 0.99
C LEU A 62 6.84 3.25 0.15
N LEU A 63 8.05 2.82 0.48
CA LEU A 63 9.26 3.27 -0.20
C LEU A 63 9.37 2.75 -1.64
N SER A 64 8.81 1.57 -1.94
CA SER A 64 8.88 0.95 -3.28
C SER A 64 7.77 1.40 -4.22
N THR A 65 6.54 1.58 -3.70
CA THR A 65 5.36 1.88 -4.54
C THR A 65 4.90 3.34 -4.45
N ARG A 66 5.35 4.08 -3.46
CA ARG A 66 4.85 5.42 -3.09
C ARG A 66 3.37 5.44 -2.69
N GLU A 67 2.76 4.29 -2.48
CA GLU A 67 1.34 4.12 -2.20
C GLU A 67 1.14 3.26 -0.94
N CYS A 68 0.61 3.86 0.11
CA CYS A 68 0.30 3.16 1.37
C CYS A 68 -0.95 3.72 2.06
N PRO A 69 -2.08 3.87 1.35
CA PRO A 69 -3.30 4.36 1.98
C PRO A 69 -3.78 3.38 3.05
N GLY A 70 -4.11 3.90 4.25
CA GLY A 70 -4.57 3.10 5.38
C GLY A 70 -3.54 2.15 5.98
N CYS A 71 -2.26 2.25 5.61
CA CYS A 71 -1.20 1.41 6.18
C CYS A 71 -1.01 1.65 7.68
N ASP A 72 -0.64 0.60 8.39
CA ASP A 72 -0.16 0.71 9.75
C ASP A 72 1.36 0.95 9.74
N LEU A 73 1.73 2.19 10.02
CA LEU A 73 3.10 2.70 10.11
C LEU A 73 3.39 3.19 11.54
N GLN A 74 2.69 2.63 12.53
CA GLN A 74 2.88 2.99 13.92
C GLN A 74 4.36 2.78 14.31
N SER A 75 4.96 3.81 14.91
CA SER A 75 6.36 3.84 15.34
C SER A 75 7.38 3.54 14.23
N ALA A 76 6.98 3.73 12.96
CA ALA A 76 7.89 3.55 11.82
C ALA A 76 9.06 4.53 11.89
N LYS A 77 10.26 4.06 11.53
CA LYS A 77 11.45 4.88 11.45
C LYS A 77 11.60 5.39 10.02
N LEU A 78 11.27 6.65 9.82
CA LEU A 78 11.25 7.34 8.54
C LEU A 78 12.06 8.65 8.58
N GLU A 79 12.98 8.77 9.56
CA GLU A 79 13.88 9.90 9.70
C GLU A 79 14.61 10.17 8.37
N ARG A 80 14.58 11.40 7.91
CA ARG A 80 15.19 11.88 6.64
C ARG A 80 14.71 11.15 5.38
N ALA A 81 13.60 10.38 5.46
CA ALA A 81 13.08 9.67 4.30
C ALA A 81 12.55 10.63 3.22
N ASP A 82 12.79 10.31 1.94
CA ASP A 82 12.13 10.98 0.84
C ASP A 82 10.74 10.37 0.60
N LEU A 83 9.73 11.04 1.14
CA LEU A 83 8.32 10.71 1.04
C LEU A 83 7.56 11.75 0.19
N SER A 84 8.27 12.45 -0.71
CA SER A 84 7.64 13.46 -1.55
C SER A 84 6.58 12.86 -2.46
N GLY A 85 5.39 13.46 -2.50
CA GLY A 85 4.26 13.02 -3.33
C GLY A 85 3.69 11.64 -3.01
N VAL A 86 4.02 11.02 -1.88
CA VAL A 86 3.46 9.73 -1.47
C VAL A 86 1.98 9.84 -1.10
N ASN A 87 1.26 8.74 -1.26
CA ASN A 87 -0.11 8.61 -0.77
C ASN A 87 -0.14 7.83 0.56
N LEU A 88 -0.37 8.55 1.63
CA LEU A 88 -0.52 8.06 3.01
C LEU A 88 -1.92 8.38 3.57
N SER A 89 -2.91 8.54 2.71
CA SER A 89 -4.27 8.86 3.15
C SER A 89 -4.80 7.81 4.13
N ASN A 90 -5.35 8.29 5.26
CA ASN A 90 -5.86 7.45 6.36
C ASN A 90 -4.83 6.50 6.99
N ALA A 91 -3.53 6.67 6.76
CA ALA A 91 -2.50 5.84 7.37
C ALA A 91 -2.40 6.09 8.88
N ASN A 92 -2.02 5.04 9.63
CA ASN A 92 -1.69 5.15 11.05
C ASN A 92 -0.20 5.39 11.21
N LEU A 93 0.18 6.63 11.50
CA LEU A 93 1.55 7.10 11.75
C LEU A 93 1.77 7.45 13.22
N THR A 94 0.96 6.87 14.13
CA THR A 94 1.06 7.15 15.57
C THR A 94 2.48 6.87 16.08
N GLY A 95 3.13 7.89 16.65
CA GLY A 95 4.49 7.78 17.17
C GLY A 95 5.56 7.48 16.12
N ALA A 96 5.27 7.67 14.84
CA ALA A 96 6.28 7.54 13.78
C ALA A 96 7.34 8.62 13.91
N ASP A 97 8.57 8.28 13.56
CA ASP A 97 9.72 9.17 13.50
C ASP A 97 9.87 9.64 12.05
N LEU A 98 9.54 10.88 11.84
CA LEU A 98 9.55 11.61 10.55
C LEU A 98 10.48 12.84 10.61
N GLU A 99 11.40 12.86 11.60
CA GLU A 99 12.36 13.97 11.74
C GLU A 99 13.06 14.22 10.40
N LYS A 100 13.03 15.46 9.95
CA LYS A 100 13.65 15.91 8.69
C LYS A 100 13.18 15.18 7.43
N ALA A 101 12.06 14.44 7.50
CA ALA A 101 11.50 13.76 6.33
C ALA A 101 10.99 14.76 5.28
N ASN A 102 11.12 14.39 4.01
CA ASN A 102 10.56 15.16 2.92
C ASN A 102 9.15 14.64 2.56
N LEU A 103 8.12 15.27 3.03
CA LEU A 103 6.71 14.97 2.78
C LEU A 103 6.08 16.00 1.81
N SER A 104 6.89 16.69 1.01
CA SER A 104 6.39 17.70 0.09
C SER A 104 5.39 17.11 -0.92
N ASN A 105 4.24 17.78 -1.09
CA ASN A 105 3.12 17.33 -1.93
C ASN A 105 2.55 15.94 -1.58
N ALA A 106 2.85 15.40 -0.41
CA ALA A 106 2.29 14.12 0.05
C ALA A 106 0.79 14.25 0.36
N ASN A 107 0.05 13.15 0.17
CA ASN A 107 -1.33 13.05 0.60
C ASN A 107 -1.42 12.35 1.96
N LEU A 108 -1.64 13.12 3.01
CA LEU A 108 -1.82 12.66 4.39
C LEU A 108 -3.27 12.91 4.88
N SER A 109 -4.23 13.03 3.95
CA SER A 109 -5.61 13.31 4.33
C SER A 109 -6.17 12.22 5.25
N GLY A 110 -6.71 12.63 6.41
CA GLY A 110 -7.25 11.72 7.41
C GLY A 110 -6.22 10.83 8.12
N ALA A 111 -4.93 11.02 7.88
CA ALA A 111 -3.88 10.25 8.56
C ALA A 111 -3.83 10.55 10.06
N ASN A 112 -3.45 9.55 10.85
CA ASN A 112 -3.25 9.69 12.29
C ASN A 112 -1.75 9.83 12.61
N LEU A 113 -1.33 11.04 12.96
CA LEU A 113 0.05 11.39 13.35
C LEU A 113 0.14 11.71 14.86
N THR A 114 -0.73 11.14 15.67
CA THR A 114 -0.71 11.36 17.13
C THR A 114 0.66 10.98 17.72
N ASN A 115 1.28 11.88 18.46
CA ASN A 115 2.62 11.73 19.03
C ASN A 115 3.73 11.42 18.00
N ALA A 116 3.54 11.71 16.74
CA ALA A 116 4.60 11.57 15.72
C ALA A 116 5.62 12.69 15.89
N ASP A 117 6.86 12.40 15.54
CA ASP A 117 7.95 13.35 15.47
C ASP A 117 8.12 13.83 14.02
N LEU A 118 7.91 15.12 13.79
CA LEU A 118 8.04 15.81 12.49
C LEU A 118 8.97 17.02 12.60
N GLU A 119 9.90 17.02 13.57
CA GLU A 119 10.88 18.09 13.71
C GLU A 119 11.60 18.34 12.37
N GLU A 120 11.65 19.61 11.95
CA GLU A 120 12.26 20.06 10.69
C GLU A 120 11.69 19.38 9.42
N ALA A 121 10.55 18.68 9.50
CA ALA A 121 9.97 18.00 8.33
C ALA A 121 9.47 18.99 7.27
N ASN A 122 9.61 18.62 6.00
CA ASN A 122 9.11 19.40 4.88
C ASN A 122 7.73 18.92 4.42
N LEU A 123 6.68 19.60 4.79
CA LEU A 123 5.27 19.35 4.43
C LEU A 123 4.75 20.34 3.37
N THR A 124 5.66 20.99 2.62
CA THR A 124 5.28 22.00 1.62
C THR A 124 4.28 21.43 0.60
N GLY A 125 3.12 22.07 0.47
CA GLY A 125 2.07 21.65 -0.48
C GLY A 125 1.37 20.34 -0.13
N ALA A 126 1.61 19.75 1.04
CA ALA A 126 0.98 18.50 1.45
C ALA A 126 -0.54 18.66 1.67
N ASN A 127 -1.29 17.61 1.38
CA ASN A 127 -2.71 17.54 1.72
C ASN A 127 -2.86 16.91 3.12
N LEU A 128 -3.15 17.75 4.11
CA LEU A 128 -3.30 17.37 5.53
C LEU A 128 -4.76 17.44 5.99
N LYS A 129 -5.73 17.47 5.06
CA LYS A 129 -7.16 17.58 5.39
C LYS A 129 -7.59 16.51 6.39
N GLY A 130 -8.12 16.97 7.54
CA GLY A 130 -8.63 16.07 8.57
C GLY A 130 -7.57 15.20 9.23
N ALA A 131 -6.29 15.43 9.00
CA ALA A 131 -5.22 14.69 9.66
C ALA A 131 -5.17 15.02 11.17
N ASN A 132 -4.76 14.06 11.97
CA ASN A 132 -4.67 14.20 13.42
C ASN A 132 -3.21 14.30 13.88
N PHE A 133 -2.78 15.50 14.24
CA PHE A 133 -1.46 15.84 14.80
C PHE A 133 -1.47 16.03 16.32
N GLN A 134 -2.42 15.38 17.02
CA GLN A 134 -2.51 15.55 18.46
C GLN A 134 -1.20 15.16 19.15
N ARG A 135 -0.60 16.11 19.89
CA ARG A 135 0.69 15.93 20.58
C ARG A 135 1.86 15.55 19.67
N ALA A 136 1.75 15.81 18.38
CA ALA A 136 2.90 15.65 17.48
C ALA A 136 3.90 16.76 17.71
N ASP A 137 5.16 16.48 17.45
CA ASP A 137 6.22 17.48 17.39
C ASP A 137 6.37 17.97 15.96
N LEU A 138 6.20 19.26 15.73
CA LEU A 138 6.36 19.93 14.43
C LEU A 138 7.36 21.10 14.55
N GLU A 139 8.25 21.09 15.56
CA GLU A 139 9.23 22.17 15.71
C GLU A 139 9.98 22.39 14.38
N ASP A 140 10.05 23.65 13.93
CA ASP A 140 10.70 24.08 12.68
C ASP A 140 10.15 23.41 11.39
N ALA A 141 9.02 22.72 11.45
CA ALA A 141 8.42 22.09 10.25
C ALA A 141 7.91 23.14 9.25
N ASN A 142 8.02 22.81 7.96
CA ASN A 142 7.57 23.66 6.87
C ASN A 142 6.22 23.22 6.28
N LEU A 143 5.14 23.92 6.61
CA LEU A 143 3.79 23.71 6.11
C LEU A 143 3.38 24.71 5.01
N THR A 144 4.34 25.34 4.34
CA THR A 144 4.04 26.33 3.29
C THR A 144 3.13 25.72 2.22
N ASN A 145 1.97 26.37 1.95
CA ASN A 145 0.95 25.89 1.01
C ASN A 145 0.32 24.53 1.34
N ALA A 146 0.52 23.97 2.52
CA ALA A 146 -0.18 22.78 2.95
C ALA A 146 -1.67 23.06 3.18
N ASP A 147 -2.52 22.10 2.85
CA ASP A 147 -3.96 22.17 3.12
C ASP A 147 -4.28 21.51 4.47
N VAL A 148 -4.39 22.32 5.50
CA VAL A 148 -4.65 21.90 6.89
C VAL A 148 -6.13 21.93 7.26
N THR A 149 -7.05 21.97 6.30
CA THR A 149 -8.48 22.08 6.55
C THR A 149 -8.96 20.92 7.44
N GLY A 150 -9.48 21.26 8.64
CA GLY A 150 -9.99 20.27 9.60
C GLY A 150 -8.92 19.43 10.28
N ALA A 151 -7.65 19.74 10.12
CA ALA A 151 -6.57 19.06 10.86
C ALA A 151 -6.62 19.42 12.35
N ASN A 152 -6.26 18.45 13.20
CA ASN A 152 -6.25 18.59 14.66
C ASN A 152 -4.81 18.73 15.18
N PHE A 153 -4.43 19.91 15.65
CA PHE A 153 -3.12 20.20 16.25
C PHE A 153 -3.18 20.34 17.78
N GLN A 154 -4.16 19.74 18.44
CA GLN A 154 -4.30 19.87 19.89
C GLN A 154 -3.08 19.33 20.64
N GLY A 155 -2.39 20.21 21.34
CA GLY A 155 -1.19 19.86 22.13
C GLY A 155 0.03 19.52 21.29
N ALA A 156 0.01 19.82 20.00
CA ALA A 156 1.19 19.71 19.15
C ALA A 156 2.17 20.84 19.46
N ASP A 157 3.47 20.55 19.35
CA ASP A 157 4.50 21.57 19.31
C ASP A 157 4.54 22.22 17.92
N LEU A 158 4.45 23.53 17.88
CA LEU A 158 4.40 24.34 16.66
C LEU A 158 5.45 25.46 16.67
N ASP A 159 6.46 25.35 17.52
CA ASP A 159 7.52 26.35 17.56
C ASP A 159 8.29 26.37 16.24
N GLY A 160 8.57 27.56 15.72
CA GLY A 160 9.29 27.70 14.46
C GLY A 160 8.54 27.27 13.19
N VAL A 161 7.32 26.72 13.29
CA VAL A 161 6.54 26.26 12.11
C VAL A 161 6.31 27.40 11.13
N ILE A 162 6.63 27.16 9.85
CA ILE A 162 6.38 28.10 8.76
C ILE A 162 5.20 27.65 7.88
N GLY A 163 4.45 28.65 7.35
CA GLY A 163 3.34 28.40 6.41
C GLY A 163 1.99 28.12 7.06
N LEU A 164 1.91 27.91 8.38
CA LEU A 164 0.64 27.74 9.08
C LEU A 164 -0.04 29.10 9.25
N LYS A 165 -1.14 29.34 8.52
CA LYS A 165 -1.95 30.55 8.71
C LYS A 165 -2.79 30.37 9.97
N ARG A 166 -2.52 31.15 11.00
CA ARG A 166 -3.33 31.28 12.22
C ARG A 166 -4.57 32.13 11.96
#